data_aa848e76daaf1da206111e24365a3f86
#
_entry.id   aa848e76daaf1da206111e24365a3f86
#
_cell.length_a   1.000
_cell.length_b   1.000
_cell.length_c   1.000
_cell.angle_alpha   90.00
_cell.angle_beta   90.00
_cell.angle_gamma   90.00
#
_symmetry.space_group_name_H-M   'P 1'
#
loop_
_entity.id
_entity.type
_entity.pdbx_description
1 polymer ?
#
loop_
_entity_poly.entity_id
_entity_poly.type
_entity_poly.pdbx_seq_one_letter_code
_entity_poly.pdbx_strand_id
1 'polypeptide(L)'
;MSTVLRPSWHFTTADRWLNDPNGLVYHDGTYHLFFQSNPSEATWGEMSWGHATSTDLVHWTDLGTAIPASAEEMVFSGSAVVDTENTAGFGAGAMVAVYTSSYRAPSPRAGVQAQSLAISNDGGTTWRRYEGNPVLDVGASEFRDPYVFRHQDHWVMVVAESTNHRLDIYTSGDLRSWTLASTVGPAWVTGGLWECPALVSVPTADGERTWALLLSVNPGGPTGGSGSLYVLGDFDGYAFVPEAGDEPRWLDHGHDYYAPVAWGNVPDGRALTIAWADSWQYARDLPPAPWRGAMSLVRELDVVTGPDGRRQLRQRPVLGSDSSGSVSVSRMTLPCGAGTLLDITVTDDARTEELVLNVDGDARTLTVDRSRCGTMPSAATAVRATAPLPPVEELDVTIVVDGSVVEVFAADGTVTFCERLMATSPLTQLEVLDVGQRV
;
A
#
# COMPACT_ATOMS: atom_id res chain seq x y z
N MET A 1 -3.29 -24.84 18.56
CA MET A 1 -2.98 -23.47 18.17
C MET A 1 -3.98 -23.08 17.10
N SER A 2 -4.75 -22.03 17.35
CA SER A 2 -5.70 -21.51 16.35
C SER A 2 -4.91 -20.99 15.15
N THR A 3 -5.18 -21.51 13.96
CA THR A 3 -4.50 -21.07 12.73
C THR A 3 -5.29 -19.90 12.15
N VAL A 4 -4.61 -18.78 11.99
CA VAL A 4 -5.16 -17.61 11.27
C VAL A 4 -5.55 -18.05 9.85
N LEU A 5 -6.72 -17.65 9.37
CA LEU A 5 -7.23 -18.01 8.06
C LEU A 5 -6.41 -17.34 6.95
N ARG A 6 -5.90 -18.14 6.01
CA ARG A 6 -5.17 -17.61 4.85
C ARG A 6 -6.15 -16.96 3.86
N PRO A 7 -5.90 -15.73 3.42
CA PRO A 7 -6.70 -15.11 2.38
C PRO A 7 -6.45 -15.78 1.01
N SER A 8 -7.39 -15.59 0.09
CA SER A 8 -7.38 -16.15 -1.26
C SER A 8 -7.10 -15.10 -2.34
N TRP A 9 -7.62 -13.89 -2.18
CA TRP A 9 -7.45 -12.76 -3.09
C TRP A 9 -6.33 -11.81 -2.64
N HIS A 10 -6.14 -11.68 -1.32
CA HIS A 10 -5.02 -10.94 -0.78
C HIS A 10 -3.75 -11.79 -0.86
N PHE A 11 -2.76 -11.30 -1.57
CA PHE A 11 -1.52 -12.05 -1.75
C PHE A 11 -0.80 -12.30 -0.43
N THR A 12 -0.37 -13.54 -0.20
CA THR A 12 0.50 -13.99 0.89
C THR A 12 1.56 -14.92 0.36
N THR A 13 2.73 -14.93 0.98
CA THR A 13 3.75 -15.96 0.70
C THR A 13 3.35 -17.31 1.28
N ALA A 14 3.96 -18.38 0.80
CA ALA A 14 3.67 -19.73 1.31
C ALA A 14 4.09 -19.92 2.77
N ASP A 15 5.31 -19.47 3.12
CA ASP A 15 5.99 -19.85 4.36
C ASP A 15 7.00 -18.80 4.88
N ARG A 16 6.92 -17.54 4.46
CA ARG A 16 7.89 -16.52 4.82
C ARG A 16 7.26 -15.18 5.15
N TRP A 17 8.09 -14.25 5.64
CA TRP A 17 7.72 -12.87 5.89
C TRP A 17 7.51 -12.09 4.58
N LEU A 18 6.51 -11.23 4.55
CA LEU A 18 6.39 -10.15 3.58
C LEU A 18 5.95 -8.84 4.27
N ASN A 19 6.42 -7.71 3.76
CA ASN A 19 5.90 -6.38 4.05
C ASN A 19 5.81 -5.55 2.75
N ASP A 20 6.26 -4.35 2.67
CA ASP A 20 6.04 -3.36 1.62
C ASP A 20 6.02 -3.95 0.20
N PRO A 21 5.02 -3.63 -0.63
CA PRO A 21 5.08 -3.87 -2.05
C PRO A 21 6.20 -3.05 -2.68
N ASN A 22 6.89 -3.62 -3.66
CA ASN A 22 8.02 -3.02 -4.35
C ASN A 22 7.91 -3.26 -5.85
N GLY A 23 8.61 -2.47 -6.64
CA GLY A 23 8.88 -2.76 -8.03
C GLY A 23 7.66 -3.04 -8.90
N LEU A 24 6.53 -2.40 -8.61
CA LEU A 24 5.27 -2.63 -9.30
C LEU A 24 5.35 -2.17 -10.76
N VAL A 25 5.34 -3.10 -11.69
CA VAL A 25 5.45 -2.81 -13.13
C VAL A 25 4.63 -3.77 -13.96
N TYR A 26 3.98 -3.25 -15.00
CA TYR A 26 3.36 -4.08 -16.04
C TYR A 26 4.34 -4.28 -17.20
N HIS A 27 4.53 -5.52 -17.62
CA HIS A 27 5.39 -5.88 -18.73
C HIS A 27 4.87 -7.11 -19.44
N ASP A 28 4.76 -7.07 -20.78
CA ASP A 28 4.39 -8.17 -21.66
C ASP A 28 3.15 -8.99 -21.20
N GLY A 29 2.05 -8.28 -20.87
CA GLY A 29 0.80 -8.93 -20.46
C GLY A 29 0.74 -9.35 -18.98
N THR A 30 1.78 -9.05 -18.21
CA THR A 30 1.94 -9.50 -16.83
C THR A 30 2.12 -8.35 -15.87
N TYR A 31 1.40 -8.36 -14.76
CA TYR A 31 1.62 -7.49 -13.62
C TYR A 31 2.65 -8.13 -12.70
N HIS A 32 3.75 -7.45 -12.46
CA HIS A 32 4.79 -7.86 -11.53
C HIS A 32 4.58 -7.15 -10.19
N LEU A 33 4.65 -7.91 -9.11
CA LEU A 33 4.64 -7.48 -7.72
C LEU A 33 5.93 -8.00 -7.08
N PHE A 34 6.86 -7.11 -6.83
CA PHE A 34 7.96 -7.42 -5.91
C PHE A 34 7.55 -6.97 -4.51
N PHE A 35 8.20 -7.49 -3.50
CA PHE A 35 7.87 -7.17 -2.11
C PHE A 35 9.04 -7.44 -1.19
N GLN A 36 9.08 -6.72 -0.08
CA GLN A 36 10.01 -6.99 1.00
C GLN A 36 9.75 -8.38 1.57
N SER A 37 10.78 -9.21 1.62
CA SER A 37 10.68 -10.59 2.07
C SER A 37 11.93 -11.04 2.83
N ASN A 38 11.73 -11.80 3.91
CA ASN A 38 12.78 -12.65 4.45
C ASN A 38 12.66 -14.03 3.78
N PRO A 39 13.63 -14.44 2.95
CA PRO A 39 13.51 -15.68 2.18
C PRO A 39 13.57 -16.95 3.03
N SER A 40 13.99 -16.85 4.28
CA SER A 40 14.27 -18.01 5.14
C SER A 40 13.25 -18.22 6.25
N GLU A 41 12.56 -17.16 6.68
CA GLU A 41 11.73 -17.21 7.88
C GLU A 41 10.52 -16.27 7.78
N ALA A 42 9.47 -16.60 8.52
CA ALA A 42 8.29 -15.71 8.69
C ALA A 42 8.54 -14.64 9.77
N THR A 43 9.76 -14.07 9.82
CA THR A 43 10.16 -12.97 10.71
C THR A 43 10.88 -11.90 9.91
N TRP A 44 10.80 -10.64 10.36
CA TRP A 44 11.52 -9.56 9.73
C TRP A 44 13.04 -9.73 9.92
N GLY A 45 13.77 -9.66 8.84
CA GLY A 45 15.22 -9.78 8.78
C GLY A 45 15.68 -10.27 7.40
N GLU A 46 16.96 -10.17 7.10
CA GLU A 46 17.54 -10.59 5.80
C GLU A 46 16.76 -10.09 4.59
N MET A 47 16.27 -8.82 4.67
CA MET A 47 15.37 -8.25 3.68
C MET A 47 15.92 -8.36 2.27
N SER A 48 15.13 -9.01 1.46
CA SER A 48 15.34 -9.32 0.05
C SER A 48 14.07 -8.95 -0.72
N TRP A 49 14.12 -8.85 -2.03
CA TRP A 49 12.89 -8.75 -2.82
C TRP A 49 12.38 -10.13 -3.18
N GLY A 50 11.15 -10.44 -2.73
CA GLY A 50 10.33 -11.50 -3.29
C GLY A 50 9.71 -11.05 -4.60
N HIS A 51 9.17 -11.99 -5.39
CA HIS A 51 8.55 -11.72 -6.67
C HIS A 51 7.29 -12.55 -6.85
N ALA A 52 6.20 -11.92 -7.23
CA ALA A 52 4.97 -12.57 -7.66
C ALA A 52 4.45 -11.92 -8.95
N THR A 53 3.67 -12.67 -9.71
CA THR A 53 3.07 -12.23 -10.97
C THR A 53 1.59 -12.53 -11.02
N SER A 54 0.84 -11.69 -11.77
CA SER A 54 -0.58 -11.88 -12.06
C SER A 54 -0.91 -11.38 -13.45
N THR A 55 -1.95 -11.95 -14.06
CA THR A 55 -2.56 -11.44 -15.30
C THR A 55 -3.88 -10.72 -15.06
N ASP A 56 -4.44 -10.81 -13.85
CA ASP A 56 -5.77 -10.29 -13.49
C ASP A 56 -5.79 -9.43 -12.21
N LEU A 57 -4.62 -9.26 -11.53
CA LEU A 57 -4.45 -8.49 -10.30
C LEU A 57 -5.12 -9.10 -9.05
N VAL A 58 -5.68 -10.29 -9.16
CA VAL A 58 -6.36 -11.02 -8.08
C VAL A 58 -5.64 -12.33 -7.75
N HIS A 59 -5.30 -13.09 -8.78
CA HIS A 59 -4.63 -14.39 -8.63
C HIS A 59 -3.14 -14.22 -8.87
N TRP A 60 -2.35 -14.50 -7.84
CA TRP A 60 -0.91 -14.29 -7.83
C TRP A 60 -0.14 -15.59 -7.81
N THR A 61 0.92 -15.65 -8.61
CA THR A 61 1.89 -16.75 -8.60
C THR A 61 3.17 -16.27 -7.94
N ASP A 62 3.52 -16.86 -6.80
CA ASP A 62 4.77 -16.58 -6.09
C ASP A 62 5.95 -17.25 -6.82
N LEU A 63 6.92 -16.46 -7.26
CA LEU A 63 8.11 -16.90 -7.99
C LEU A 63 9.35 -17.03 -7.09
N GLY A 64 9.23 -16.75 -5.80
CA GLY A 64 10.34 -16.80 -4.85
C GLY A 64 11.13 -15.49 -4.77
N THR A 65 12.43 -15.60 -4.52
CA THR A 65 13.32 -14.44 -4.31
C THR A 65 13.91 -13.97 -5.63
N ALA A 66 13.71 -12.70 -5.98
CA ALA A 66 14.28 -12.05 -7.15
C ALA A 66 15.66 -11.41 -6.87
N ILE A 67 15.73 -10.58 -5.82
CA ILE A 67 16.97 -9.86 -5.46
C ILE A 67 17.29 -10.21 -4.00
N PRO A 68 18.18 -11.18 -3.76
CA PRO A 68 18.51 -11.61 -2.41
C PRO A 68 19.38 -10.59 -1.68
N ALA A 69 19.26 -10.50 -0.35
CA ALA A 69 20.25 -9.85 0.50
C ALA A 69 21.65 -10.41 0.29
N SER A 70 22.66 -9.67 0.68
CA SER A 70 24.06 -10.13 0.68
C SER A 70 24.65 -9.99 2.08
N ALA A 71 25.91 -10.44 2.26
CA ALA A 71 26.61 -10.23 3.51
C ALA A 71 26.78 -8.75 3.87
N GLU A 72 26.81 -7.86 2.87
CA GLU A 72 27.10 -6.44 3.06
C GLU A 72 25.88 -5.54 3.03
N GLU A 73 24.72 -6.01 2.51
CA GLU A 73 23.50 -5.21 2.41
C GLU A 73 22.23 -6.05 2.55
N MET A 74 21.20 -5.45 3.10
CA MET A 74 19.81 -5.82 2.88
C MET A 74 19.25 -5.01 1.71
N VAL A 75 18.31 -5.59 0.98
CA VAL A 75 17.62 -4.96 -0.16
C VAL A 75 16.29 -4.42 0.34
N PHE A 76 16.25 -3.11 0.61
CA PHE A 76 15.07 -2.41 1.10
C PHE A 76 14.17 -1.98 -0.06
N SER A 77 13.06 -1.31 0.28
CA SER A 77 12.01 -0.94 -0.65
C SER A 77 12.49 -0.08 -1.82
N GLY A 78 11.71 -0.07 -2.88
CA GLY A 78 11.96 0.67 -4.11
C GLY A 78 10.98 0.32 -5.22
N SER A 79 11.31 0.67 -6.44
CA SER A 79 10.47 0.54 -7.63
C SER A 79 11.18 -0.19 -8.78
N ALA A 80 10.42 -0.57 -9.81
CA ALA A 80 10.96 -1.10 -11.06
C ALA A 80 10.37 -0.36 -12.25
N VAL A 81 11.18 -0.22 -13.29
CA VAL A 81 10.78 0.39 -14.56
C VAL A 81 11.21 -0.50 -15.73
N VAL A 82 10.57 -0.32 -16.90
CA VAL A 82 10.98 -0.93 -18.15
C VAL A 82 11.65 0.15 -19.01
N ASP A 83 12.94 0.01 -19.27
CA ASP A 83 13.71 0.95 -20.10
C ASP A 83 13.58 0.58 -21.59
N THR A 84 12.47 0.97 -22.20
CA THR A 84 12.16 0.65 -23.59
C THR A 84 13.11 1.31 -24.59
N GLU A 85 13.64 2.48 -24.22
CA GLU A 85 14.54 3.29 -25.08
C GLU A 85 16.02 2.98 -24.86
N ASN A 86 16.34 2.06 -23.92
CA ASN A 86 17.73 1.72 -23.56
C ASN A 86 18.54 2.94 -23.09
N THR A 87 17.91 3.81 -22.33
CA THR A 87 18.57 5.03 -21.82
C THR A 87 19.68 4.71 -20.81
N ALA A 88 19.52 3.63 -20.07
CA ALA A 88 20.49 3.15 -19.09
C ALA A 88 21.61 2.31 -19.74
N GLY A 89 21.48 1.92 -21.03
CA GLY A 89 22.49 1.12 -21.71
C GLY A 89 22.51 -0.36 -21.29
N PHE A 90 21.43 -0.87 -20.68
CA PHE A 90 21.35 -2.26 -20.23
C PHE A 90 20.65 -3.21 -21.22
N GLY A 91 20.14 -2.67 -22.32
CA GLY A 91 19.35 -3.33 -23.36
C GLY A 91 17.95 -2.74 -23.44
N ALA A 92 17.43 -2.59 -24.68
CA ALA A 92 16.06 -2.10 -24.86
C ALA A 92 15.05 -3.07 -24.27
N GLY A 93 14.10 -2.56 -23.45
CA GLY A 93 13.12 -3.36 -22.75
C GLY A 93 13.64 -4.03 -21.48
N ALA A 94 14.88 -3.72 -21.04
CA ALA A 94 15.37 -4.20 -19.76
C ALA A 94 14.48 -3.71 -18.61
N MET A 95 14.13 -4.61 -17.69
CA MET A 95 13.59 -4.22 -16.40
C MET A 95 14.72 -3.74 -15.50
N VAL A 96 14.54 -2.58 -14.88
CA VAL A 96 15.51 -2.00 -13.96
C VAL A 96 14.82 -1.78 -12.61
N ALA A 97 15.23 -2.54 -11.60
CA ALA A 97 14.86 -2.30 -10.22
C ALA A 97 15.75 -1.20 -9.66
N VAL A 98 15.12 -0.22 -9.01
CA VAL A 98 15.80 0.83 -8.25
C VAL A 98 15.41 0.64 -6.80
N TYR A 99 16.35 0.21 -5.98
CA TYR A 99 16.10 -0.21 -4.61
C TYR A 99 17.05 0.46 -3.62
N THR A 100 16.71 0.43 -2.35
CA THR A 100 17.58 0.93 -1.30
C THR A 100 18.51 -0.18 -0.81
N SER A 101 19.83 0.01 -0.98
CA SER A 101 20.85 -0.77 -0.27
C SER A 101 20.95 -0.28 1.17
N SER A 102 20.50 -1.08 2.13
CA SER A 102 20.73 -0.84 3.55
C SER A 102 22.01 -1.56 3.96
N TYR A 103 23.11 -0.81 3.93
CA TYR A 103 24.43 -1.39 4.13
C TYR A 103 24.67 -1.79 5.59
N ARG A 104 25.27 -2.97 5.77
CA ARG A 104 25.63 -3.55 7.08
C ARG A 104 27.07 -4.04 7.10
N ALA A 105 27.64 -4.26 8.29
CA ALA A 105 28.97 -4.89 8.40
C ALA A 105 28.97 -6.23 7.65
N PRO A 106 30.02 -6.54 6.86
CA PRO A 106 31.33 -5.89 6.82
C PRO A 106 31.49 -4.76 5.79
N SER A 107 30.41 -4.28 5.18
CA SER A 107 30.51 -3.18 4.20
C SER A 107 31.22 -1.94 4.76
N PRO A 108 32.10 -1.28 3.99
CA PRO A 108 32.67 0.01 4.39
C PRO A 108 31.61 1.13 4.48
N ARG A 109 30.40 0.91 3.93
CA ARG A 109 29.23 1.80 4.03
C ARG A 109 28.28 1.39 5.17
N ALA A 110 28.63 0.51 6.07
CA ALA A 110 27.74 0.03 7.12
C ALA A 110 27.03 1.19 7.86
N GLY A 111 25.69 1.13 7.94
CA GLY A 111 24.84 2.17 8.50
C GLY A 111 24.34 3.23 7.51
N VAL A 112 24.75 3.15 6.24
CA VAL A 112 24.28 4.04 5.17
C VAL A 112 23.15 3.37 4.38
N GLN A 113 22.15 4.14 3.97
CA GLN A 113 21.14 3.77 2.99
C GLN A 113 21.37 4.59 1.70
N ALA A 114 21.46 3.89 0.58
CA ALA A 114 21.75 4.49 -0.72
C ALA A 114 20.99 3.75 -1.83
N GLN A 115 20.73 4.43 -2.96
CA GLN A 115 19.93 3.85 -4.02
C GLN A 115 20.82 3.08 -5.01
N SER A 116 20.38 1.87 -5.33
CA SER A 116 21.11 0.89 -6.15
C SER A 116 20.22 0.32 -7.25
N LEU A 117 20.84 -0.30 -8.26
CA LEU A 117 20.15 -0.91 -9.39
C LEU A 117 20.36 -2.42 -9.43
N ALA A 118 19.32 -3.13 -9.86
CA ALA A 118 19.41 -4.48 -10.38
C ALA A 118 18.69 -4.56 -11.74
N ILE A 119 19.19 -5.39 -12.64
CA ILE A 119 18.77 -5.44 -14.03
C ILE A 119 18.31 -6.87 -14.38
N SER A 120 17.17 -6.97 -15.06
CA SER A 120 16.69 -8.17 -15.70
C SER A 120 16.51 -7.94 -17.20
N ASN A 121 17.02 -8.85 -18.02
CA ASN A 121 16.85 -8.86 -19.47
C ASN A 121 15.97 -10.03 -19.96
N ASP A 122 15.29 -10.72 -19.04
CA ASP A 122 14.49 -11.91 -19.30
C ASP A 122 13.09 -11.85 -18.65
N GLY A 123 12.50 -10.61 -18.62
CA GLY A 123 11.16 -10.38 -18.09
C GLY A 123 11.03 -10.59 -16.58
N GLY A 124 12.07 -10.27 -15.81
CA GLY A 124 12.05 -10.36 -14.35
C GLY A 124 12.37 -11.76 -13.79
N THR A 125 12.80 -12.70 -14.64
CA THR A 125 13.12 -14.07 -14.21
C THR A 125 14.44 -14.13 -13.46
N THR A 126 15.49 -13.48 -13.97
CA THR A 126 16.79 -13.38 -13.32
C THR A 126 17.23 -11.94 -13.17
N TRP A 127 17.96 -11.66 -12.09
CA TRP A 127 18.40 -10.32 -11.73
C TRP A 127 19.90 -10.30 -11.46
N ARG A 128 20.58 -9.28 -11.97
CA ARG A 128 21.97 -8.98 -11.63
C ARG A 128 22.10 -7.57 -11.09
N ARG A 129 22.85 -7.42 -10.00
CA ARG A 129 23.18 -6.10 -9.48
C ARG A 129 24.05 -5.32 -10.46
N TYR A 130 23.85 -4.01 -10.51
CA TYR A 130 24.71 -3.13 -11.29
C TYR A 130 26.07 -2.99 -10.60
N GLU A 131 27.16 -3.13 -11.36
CA GLU A 131 28.53 -3.07 -10.81
C GLU A 131 28.90 -1.67 -10.31
N GLY A 132 28.24 -0.63 -10.82
CA GLY A 132 28.45 0.76 -10.42
C GLY A 132 27.60 1.21 -9.22
N ASN A 133 26.96 0.29 -8.48
CA ASN A 133 26.19 0.63 -7.29
C ASN A 133 27.05 1.19 -6.14
N PRO A 134 26.48 2.06 -5.27
CA PRO A 134 25.19 2.73 -5.45
C PRO A 134 25.21 3.83 -6.51
N VAL A 135 24.05 4.11 -7.13
CA VAL A 135 23.88 5.19 -8.13
C VAL A 135 23.50 6.54 -7.51
N LEU A 136 23.04 6.53 -6.27
CA LEU A 136 22.76 7.74 -5.49
C LEU A 136 23.06 7.46 -4.02
N ASP A 137 24.05 8.15 -3.48
CA ASP A 137 24.52 8.04 -2.10
C ASP A 137 24.73 9.45 -1.54
N VAL A 138 23.94 9.81 -0.53
CA VAL A 138 24.03 11.10 0.18
C VAL A 138 24.68 10.95 1.55
N GLY A 139 25.14 9.76 1.92
CA GLY A 139 25.81 9.45 3.17
C GLY A 139 24.86 9.40 4.39
N ALA A 140 23.54 9.31 4.17
CA ALA A 140 22.54 9.29 5.23
C ALA A 140 22.15 7.87 5.66
N SER A 141 21.70 7.71 6.92
CA SER A 141 21.23 6.43 7.46
C SER A 141 19.74 6.16 7.23
N GLU A 142 18.98 7.18 6.83
CA GLU A 142 17.51 7.13 6.69
C GLU A 142 17.07 7.76 5.36
N PHE A 143 17.69 7.30 4.25
CA PHE A 143 17.45 7.78 2.88
C PHE A 143 17.03 6.61 1.99
N ARG A 144 15.70 6.40 1.81
CA ARG A 144 15.15 5.18 1.28
C ARG A 144 13.88 5.32 0.47
N ASP A 145 13.47 4.18 -0.11
CA ASP A 145 12.19 3.91 -0.77
C ASP A 145 12.03 4.73 -2.06
N PRO A 146 12.93 4.57 -3.05
CA PRO A 146 12.87 5.33 -4.29
C PRO A 146 11.67 4.88 -5.14
N TYR A 147 10.77 5.81 -5.47
CA TYR A 147 9.74 5.63 -6.47
C TYR A 147 10.18 6.27 -7.78
N VAL A 148 10.36 5.46 -8.83
CA VAL A 148 10.91 5.91 -10.12
C VAL A 148 9.90 5.71 -11.23
N PHE A 149 9.78 6.73 -12.10
CA PHE A 149 8.92 6.68 -13.28
C PHE A 149 9.51 7.52 -14.43
N ARG A 150 9.06 7.26 -15.66
CA ARG A 150 9.39 8.07 -16.82
C ARG A 150 8.45 9.27 -16.91
N HIS A 151 9.00 10.47 -16.99
CA HIS A 151 8.23 11.68 -17.29
C HIS A 151 8.82 12.32 -18.56
N GLN A 152 8.01 12.31 -19.63
CA GLN A 152 8.45 12.82 -20.95
C GLN A 152 9.81 12.22 -21.38
N ASP A 153 10.86 13.01 -21.35
CA ASP A 153 12.20 12.67 -21.85
C ASP A 153 13.22 12.31 -20.77
N HIS A 154 12.82 12.27 -19.49
CA HIS A 154 13.71 11.95 -18.37
C HIS A 154 13.05 11.04 -17.33
N TRP A 155 13.87 10.43 -16.48
CA TRP A 155 13.46 9.66 -15.33
C TRP A 155 13.34 10.57 -14.11
N VAL A 156 12.34 10.31 -13.32
CA VAL A 156 12.08 11.00 -12.05
C VAL A 156 12.19 9.98 -10.93
N MET A 157 12.85 10.33 -9.82
CA MET A 157 12.88 9.56 -8.58
C MET A 157 12.36 10.44 -7.45
N VAL A 158 11.37 9.94 -6.71
CA VAL A 158 10.96 10.50 -5.42
C VAL A 158 11.47 9.58 -4.34
N VAL A 159 12.22 10.09 -3.37
CA VAL A 159 12.85 9.28 -2.33
C VAL A 159 12.71 9.97 -0.97
N ALA A 160 12.52 9.18 0.10
CA ALA A 160 12.31 9.70 1.45
C ALA A 160 13.65 9.94 2.17
N GLU A 161 13.78 11.11 2.77
CA GLU A 161 14.71 11.39 3.86
C GLU A 161 13.90 11.32 5.17
N SER A 162 13.72 10.11 5.66
CA SER A 162 12.64 9.69 6.55
C SER A 162 12.56 10.46 7.87
N THR A 163 13.70 10.71 8.52
CA THR A 163 13.74 11.41 9.83
C THR A 163 13.60 12.91 9.72
N ASN A 164 13.91 13.48 8.56
CA ASN A 164 13.80 14.91 8.32
C ASN A 164 12.43 15.32 7.76
N HIS A 165 11.51 14.36 7.58
CA HIS A 165 10.19 14.57 7.01
C HIS A 165 10.26 15.32 5.66
N ARG A 166 11.15 14.85 4.78
CA ARG A 166 11.42 15.44 3.49
C ARG A 166 11.42 14.36 2.40
N LEU A 167 10.86 14.70 1.26
CA LEU A 167 10.99 13.92 0.04
C LEU A 167 11.88 14.70 -0.92
N ASP A 168 12.88 14.02 -1.45
CA ASP A 168 13.76 14.57 -2.47
C ASP A 168 13.32 14.07 -3.84
N ILE A 169 13.21 14.99 -4.80
CA ILE A 169 12.89 14.69 -6.20
C ILE A 169 14.16 14.85 -7.02
N TYR A 170 14.58 13.75 -7.61
CA TYR A 170 15.74 13.71 -8.52
C TYR A 170 15.31 13.45 -9.95
N THR A 171 16.11 13.90 -10.89
CA THR A 171 15.96 13.61 -12.33
C THR A 171 17.19 12.94 -12.89
N SER A 172 17.00 12.10 -13.92
CA SER A 172 18.07 11.37 -14.59
C SER A 172 17.74 11.17 -16.07
N GLY A 173 18.76 11.23 -16.92
CA GLY A 173 18.65 10.82 -18.32
C GLY A 173 18.93 9.33 -18.54
N ASP A 174 19.55 8.65 -17.57
CA ASP A 174 20.17 7.33 -17.77
C ASP A 174 19.98 6.33 -16.61
N LEU A 175 19.15 6.63 -15.61
CA LEU A 175 18.93 5.85 -14.37
C LEU A 175 20.19 5.67 -13.50
N ARG A 176 21.35 6.08 -13.95
CA ARG A 176 22.63 5.87 -13.27
C ARG A 176 23.19 7.13 -12.63
N SER A 177 22.81 8.28 -13.17
CA SER A 177 23.29 9.59 -12.72
C SER A 177 22.09 10.45 -12.37
N TRP A 178 21.99 10.87 -11.12
CA TRP A 178 20.84 11.58 -10.60
C TRP A 178 21.18 13.00 -10.17
N THR A 179 20.32 13.95 -10.48
CA THR A 179 20.46 15.36 -10.10
C THR A 179 19.24 15.76 -9.26
N LEU A 180 19.48 16.35 -8.08
CA LEU A 180 18.41 16.88 -7.25
C LEU A 180 17.70 18.03 -7.98
N ALA A 181 16.41 17.90 -8.18
CA ALA A 181 15.56 18.88 -8.85
C ALA A 181 14.81 19.75 -7.84
N SER A 182 14.15 19.14 -6.85
CA SER A 182 13.39 19.84 -5.83
C SER A 182 13.20 18.99 -4.58
N THR A 183 12.54 19.57 -3.56
CA THR A 183 12.18 18.88 -2.33
C THR A 183 10.74 19.19 -1.94
N VAL A 184 10.08 18.25 -1.26
CA VAL A 184 8.77 18.42 -0.64
C VAL A 184 8.90 18.22 0.88
N GLY A 185 8.37 19.15 1.67
CA GLY A 185 8.49 19.12 3.14
C GLY A 185 9.63 20.03 3.68
N PRO A 186 9.85 20.03 5.02
CA PRO A 186 8.99 19.41 6.03
C PRO A 186 7.64 20.13 6.14
N ALA A 187 6.58 19.37 6.03
CA ALA A 187 5.20 19.86 6.10
C ALA A 187 4.30 18.76 6.68
N TRP A 188 3.03 19.07 6.92
CA TRP A 188 2.00 18.10 7.26
C TRP A 188 2.26 17.33 8.56
N VAL A 189 2.27 15.98 8.49
CA VAL A 189 2.48 15.10 9.64
C VAL A 189 3.96 15.06 9.99
N THR A 190 4.32 15.53 11.17
CA THR A 190 5.71 15.60 11.65
C THR A 190 6.04 14.56 12.73
N GLY A 191 5.10 13.67 13.03
CA GLY A 191 5.33 12.49 13.87
C GLY A 191 5.74 11.28 13.06
N GLY A 192 6.54 10.39 13.64
CA GLY A 192 6.97 9.17 12.98
C GLY A 192 8.01 9.37 11.86
N LEU A 193 8.22 8.32 11.08
CA LEU A 193 9.09 8.32 9.90
C LEU A 193 8.24 8.48 8.65
N TRP A 194 8.77 9.15 7.65
CA TRP A 194 8.20 9.18 6.30
C TRP A 194 8.83 8.08 5.47
N GLU A 195 7.99 7.23 4.86
CA GLU A 195 8.43 6.05 4.10
C GLU A 195 7.59 5.87 2.84
N CYS A 196 8.11 5.13 1.89
CA CYS A 196 7.42 4.65 0.68
C CYS A 196 6.64 5.74 -0.06
N PRO A 197 7.28 6.85 -0.47
CA PRO A 197 6.61 7.86 -1.27
C PRO A 197 6.27 7.31 -2.67
N ALA A 198 5.11 7.71 -3.22
CA ALA A 198 4.79 7.44 -4.62
C ALA A 198 4.10 8.66 -5.23
N LEU A 199 4.63 9.18 -6.33
CA LEU A 199 4.04 10.28 -7.08
C LEU A 199 3.34 9.72 -8.31
N VAL A 200 2.01 9.69 -8.25
CA VAL A 200 1.16 8.95 -9.18
C VAL A 200 0.30 9.91 -10.00
N SER A 201 0.34 9.75 -11.32
CA SER A 201 -0.61 10.43 -12.20
C SER A 201 -1.94 9.69 -12.17
N VAL A 202 -3.03 10.39 -11.78
CA VAL A 202 -4.35 9.80 -11.51
C VAL A 202 -5.39 10.42 -12.46
N PRO A 203 -6.28 9.63 -13.09
CA PRO A 203 -7.35 10.17 -13.92
C PRO A 203 -8.38 10.91 -13.06
N THR A 204 -9.02 11.90 -13.68
CA THR A 204 -10.13 12.67 -13.11
C THR A 204 -11.43 12.34 -13.85
N ALA A 205 -12.58 12.66 -13.27
CA ALA A 205 -13.89 12.33 -13.84
C ALA A 205 -14.17 12.98 -15.20
N ASP A 206 -13.51 14.09 -15.53
CA ASP A 206 -13.59 14.79 -16.81
C ASP A 206 -12.62 14.27 -17.89
N GLY A 207 -11.82 13.25 -17.55
CA GLY A 207 -10.87 12.60 -18.46
C GLY A 207 -9.49 13.25 -18.49
N GLU A 208 -9.27 14.31 -17.71
CA GLU A 208 -7.95 14.89 -17.48
C GLU A 208 -7.14 14.05 -16.47
N ARG A 209 -5.94 14.48 -16.14
CA ARG A 209 -5.10 13.83 -15.13
C ARG A 209 -4.56 14.86 -14.13
N THR A 210 -4.39 14.42 -12.91
CA THR A 210 -3.74 15.17 -11.85
C THR A 210 -2.68 14.31 -11.18
N TRP A 211 -1.93 14.85 -10.25
CA TRP A 211 -0.93 14.09 -9.52
C TRP A 211 -1.38 13.88 -8.07
N ALA A 212 -1.16 12.69 -7.57
CA ALA A 212 -1.33 12.34 -6.17
C ALA A 212 0.04 11.91 -5.61
N LEU A 213 0.49 12.60 -4.58
CA LEU A 213 1.62 12.17 -3.78
C LEU A 213 1.10 11.30 -2.64
N LEU A 214 1.44 10.02 -2.66
CA LEU A 214 1.16 9.05 -1.60
C LEU A 214 2.37 9.01 -0.66
N LEU A 215 2.12 8.84 0.64
CA LEU A 215 3.17 8.82 1.65
C LEU A 215 2.74 7.97 2.84
N SER A 216 3.64 7.16 3.36
CA SER A 216 3.43 6.37 4.57
C SER A 216 4.10 7.00 5.77
N VAL A 217 3.45 6.87 6.93
CA VAL A 217 3.91 7.44 8.21
C VAL A 217 3.84 6.36 9.28
N ASN A 218 4.92 6.19 10.06
CA ASN A 218 4.97 5.22 11.15
C ASN A 218 5.90 5.66 12.31
N PRO A 219 5.36 5.76 13.57
CA PRO A 219 3.94 5.79 13.92
C PRO A 219 3.29 7.13 13.56
N GLY A 220 2.00 7.22 13.70
CA GLY A 220 1.25 8.46 13.50
C GLY A 220 0.12 8.37 12.50
N GLY A 221 -0.21 7.14 12.05
CA GLY A 221 -1.38 6.85 11.24
C GLY A 221 -2.72 7.17 11.93
N PRO A 222 -3.86 6.99 11.25
CA PRO A 222 -5.17 7.41 11.76
C PRO A 222 -5.57 6.70 13.06
N THR A 223 -5.04 5.50 13.29
CA THR A 223 -5.25 4.70 14.50
C THR A 223 -4.06 4.76 15.47
N GLY A 224 -3.07 5.65 15.21
CA GLY A 224 -1.86 5.83 16.01
C GLY A 224 -0.69 4.92 15.64
N GLY A 225 -0.91 3.87 14.86
CA GLY A 225 0.12 2.97 14.31
C GLY A 225 0.65 3.42 12.96
N SER A 226 0.86 2.46 12.06
CA SER A 226 1.18 2.71 10.66
C SER A 226 -0.01 3.33 9.93
N GLY A 227 0.23 4.17 8.93
CA GLY A 227 -0.83 4.74 8.11
C GLY A 227 -0.29 5.36 6.84
N SER A 228 -1.17 5.57 5.86
CA SER A 228 -0.82 6.14 4.58
C SER A 228 -1.74 7.30 4.24
N LEU A 229 -1.14 8.38 3.78
CA LEU A 229 -1.83 9.61 3.40
C LEU A 229 -1.59 9.95 1.93
N TYR A 230 -2.37 10.89 1.42
CA TYR A 230 -2.17 11.48 0.10
C TYR A 230 -2.36 12.98 0.10
N VAL A 231 -1.74 13.62 -0.89
CA VAL A 231 -1.93 15.04 -1.24
C VAL A 231 -2.11 15.14 -2.74
N LEU A 232 -3.13 15.86 -3.20
CA LEU A 232 -3.31 16.18 -4.63
C LEU A 232 -2.48 17.41 -5.00
N GLY A 233 -2.03 17.47 -6.25
CA GLY A 233 -1.23 18.60 -6.73
C GLY A 233 -0.88 18.52 -8.20
N ASP A 234 -0.02 19.43 -8.61
CA ASP A 234 0.56 19.49 -9.95
C ASP A 234 2.03 19.06 -9.92
N PHE A 235 2.48 18.45 -11.00
CA PHE A 235 3.88 18.08 -11.19
C PHE A 235 4.32 18.41 -12.61
N ASP A 236 5.39 19.20 -12.72
CA ASP A 236 5.92 19.71 -13.99
C ASP A 236 7.08 18.88 -14.57
N GLY A 237 7.42 17.77 -13.93
CA GLY A 237 8.59 16.94 -14.24
C GLY A 237 9.77 17.16 -13.30
N TYR A 238 9.77 18.24 -12.53
CA TYR A 238 10.86 18.65 -11.63
C TYR A 238 10.39 18.94 -10.21
N ALA A 239 9.19 19.47 -10.03
CA ALA A 239 8.67 19.86 -8.73
C ALA A 239 7.20 19.46 -8.58
N PHE A 240 6.85 18.95 -7.40
CA PHE A 240 5.47 18.73 -7.00
C PHE A 240 4.97 19.92 -6.18
N VAL A 241 3.84 20.48 -6.59
CA VAL A 241 3.19 21.61 -5.92
C VAL A 241 1.80 21.15 -5.45
N PRO A 242 1.56 21.06 -4.13
CA PRO A 242 0.24 20.76 -3.61
C PRO A 242 -0.83 21.75 -4.08
N GLU A 243 -2.06 21.28 -4.28
CA GLU A 243 -3.20 22.18 -4.54
C GLU A 243 -3.37 23.18 -3.40
N ALA A 244 -3.74 24.43 -3.73
CA ALA A 244 -3.89 25.47 -2.73
C ALA A 244 -4.98 25.09 -1.70
N GLY A 245 -4.60 25.04 -0.42
CA GLY A 245 -5.49 24.64 0.67
C GLY A 245 -5.79 23.15 0.73
N ASP A 246 -5.06 22.31 -0.02
CA ASP A 246 -5.13 20.87 0.14
C ASP A 246 -4.26 20.44 1.33
N GLU A 247 -4.93 19.92 2.34
CA GLU A 247 -4.30 19.30 3.50
C GLU A 247 -4.19 17.80 3.26
N PRO A 248 -3.16 17.13 3.81
CA PRO A 248 -3.04 15.68 3.68
C PRO A 248 -4.28 14.97 4.21
N ARG A 249 -4.72 13.96 3.48
CA ARG A 249 -5.84 13.10 3.87
C ARG A 249 -5.37 11.66 3.97
N TRP A 250 -5.96 10.91 4.88
CA TRP A 250 -5.68 9.50 4.99
C TRP A 250 -6.20 8.77 3.76
N LEU A 251 -5.31 7.98 3.16
CA LEU A 251 -5.67 7.11 2.04
C LEU A 251 -6.52 5.94 2.52
N ASP A 252 -6.28 5.50 3.75
CA ASP A 252 -7.07 4.47 4.42
C ASP A 252 -7.20 4.82 5.92
N HIS A 253 -8.34 4.53 6.51
CA HIS A 253 -8.64 4.82 7.91
C HIS A 253 -8.47 3.62 8.84
N GLY A 254 -8.22 2.43 8.28
CA GLY A 254 -7.95 1.21 9.03
C GLY A 254 -6.59 1.19 9.70
N HIS A 255 -6.32 0.08 10.36
CA HIS A 255 -5.03 -0.15 11.01
C HIS A 255 -3.97 -0.67 10.03
N ASP A 256 -4.36 -1.28 8.91
CA ASP A 256 -3.55 -2.21 8.16
C ASP A 256 -3.49 -1.87 6.66
N TYR A 257 -3.12 -0.64 6.35
CA TYR A 257 -2.87 -0.18 4.98
C TYR A 257 -1.60 0.67 4.96
N TYR A 258 -0.48 0.04 4.66
CA TYR A 258 0.83 0.68 4.75
C TYR A 258 1.67 0.50 3.49
N ALA A 259 2.57 1.45 3.21
CA ALA A 259 3.49 1.45 2.09
C ALA A 259 2.82 1.30 0.70
N PRO A 260 1.68 1.96 0.40
CA PRO A 260 1.07 1.87 -0.92
C PRO A 260 1.98 2.45 -1.98
N VAL A 261 2.19 1.70 -3.06
CA VAL A 261 2.87 2.15 -4.27
C VAL A 261 2.02 1.80 -5.48
N ALA A 262 2.34 2.41 -6.64
CA ALA A 262 1.55 2.24 -7.85
C ALA A 262 2.31 1.48 -8.93
N TRP A 263 1.56 0.74 -9.78
CA TRP A 263 2.11 0.11 -10.97
C TRP A 263 2.53 1.14 -12.01
N GLY A 264 3.77 1.01 -12.46
CA GLY A 264 4.23 1.66 -13.67
C GLY A 264 3.83 0.91 -14.92
N ASN A 265 3.80 1.63 -16.06
CA ASN A 265 3.64 1.08 -17.40
C ASN A 265 2.29 0.36 -17.65
N VAL A 266 1.23 0.69 -16.91
CA VAL A 266 -0.12 0.10 -17.10
C VAL A 266 -0.70 0.54 -18.45
N PRO A 267 -1.09 -0.40 -19.35
CA PRO A 267 -1.34 -0.09 -20.76
C PRO A 267 -2.60 0.75 -21.01
N ASP A 268 -3.60 0.68 -20.15
CA ASP A 268 -4.87 1.39 -20.26
C ASP A 268 -4.89 2.72 -19.47
N GLY A 269 -3.75 3.09 -18.88
CA GLY A 269 -3.59 4.34 -18.14
C GLY A 269 -4.31 4.38 -16.80
N ARG A 270 -4.83 3.24 -16.29
CA ARG A 270 -5.35 3.16 -14.92
C ARG A 270 -4.24 3.45 -13.91
N ALA A 271 -4.62 4.09 -12.81
CA ALA A 271 -3.74 4.23 -11.65
C ALA A 271 -4.08 3.08 -10.66
N LEU A 272 -3.20 2.11 -10.56
CA LEU A 272 -3.40 0.90 -9.75
C LEU A 272 -2.40 0.92 -8.60
N THR A 273 -2.89 0.66 -7.38
CA THR A 273 -2.07 0.59 -6.16
C THR A 273 -2.32 -0.69 -5.39
N ILE A 274 -1.35 -1.09 -4.60
CA ILE A 274 -1.46 -2.15 -3.58
C ILE A 274 -0.62 -1.72 -2.38
N ALA A 275 -1.01 -2.17 -1.18
CA ALA A 275 -0.33 -1.84 0.07
C ALA A 275 -0.03 -3.11 0.86
N TRP A 276 0.79 -3.00 1.88
CA TRP A 276 0.94 -4.01 2.90
C TRP A 276 -0.26 -3.95 3.86
N ALA A 277 -1.05 -5.04 3.89
CA ALA A 277 -2.22 -5.18 4.75
C ALA A 277 -1.81 -5.64 6.15
N ASP A 278 -1.03 -4.82 6.82
CA ASP A 278 -0.55 -5.06 8.17
C ASP A 278 -0.02 -3.75 8.81
N SER A 279 0.36 -3.78 10.08
CA SER A 279 0.86 -2.61 10.81
C SER A 279 2.14 -2.93 11.57
N TRP A 280 3.13 -2.04 11.50
CA TRP A 280 4.37 -2.15 12.30
C TRP A 280 4.12 -2.19 13.81
N GLN A 281 2.94 -1.75 14.25
CA GLN A 281 2.57 -1.77 15.67
C GLN A 281 2.54 -3.20 16.25
N TYR A 282 2.24 -4.23 15.41
CA TYR A 282 2.07 -5.59 15.89
C TYR A 282 2.46 -6.71 14.89
N ALA A 283 2.81 -6.37 13.66
CA ALA A 283 3.07 -7.38 12.63
C ALA A 283 4.15 -8.39 13.02
N ARG A 284 5.14 -7.95 13.82
CA ARG A 284 6.21 -8.83 14.33
C ARG A 284 5.72 -9.81 15.40
N ASP A 285 4.61 -9.48 16.07
CA ASP A 285 4.02 -10.24 17.18
C ASP A 285 2.85 -11.12 16.72
N LEU A 286 2.48 -11.11 15.44
CA LEU A 286 1.45 -11.99 14.90
C LEU A 286 1.74 -13.45 15.23
N PRO A 287 0.69 -14.29 15.48
CA PRO A 287 0.88 -15.70 15.78
C PRO A 287 1.79 -16.38 14.75
N PRO A 288 2.64 -17.31 15.17
CA PRO A 288 3.50 -18.07 14.26
C PRO A 288 2.61 -18.95 13.36
N ALA A 289 2.30 -18.43 12.19
CA ALA A 289 1.83 -19.18 11.05
C ALA A 289 3.05 -19.47 10.16
N PRO A 290 2.99 -20.40 9.22
CA PRO A 290 4.12 -20.60 8.31
C PRO A 290 4.48 -19.32 7.52
N TRP A 291 3.56 -18.36 7.40
CA TRP A 291 3.70 -17.07 6.71
C TRP A 291 3.31 -15.90 7.61
N ARG A 292 3.81 -14.71 7.33
CA ARG A 292 3.40 -13.44 7.94
C ARG A 292 3.38 -12.33 6.92
N GLY A 293 2.38 -11.43 7.08
CA GLY A 293 2.07 -10.36 6.16
C GLY A 293 1.13 -10.79 5.04
N ALA A 294 0.35 -9.85 4.55
CA ALA A 294 -0.48 -9.97 3.37
C ALA A 294 -0.44 -8.65 2.59
N MET A 295 -0.70 -8.69 1.30
CA MET A 295 -1.00 -7.48 0.53
C MET A 295 -2.49 -7.15 0.64
N SER A 296 -2.85 -5.89 0.50
CA SER A 296 -4.24 -5.46 0.30
C SER A 296 -4.78 -5.98 -1.04
N LEU A 297 -6.05 -5.79 -1.31
CA LEU A 297 -6.55 -5.83 -2.67
C LEU A 297 -5.85 -4.77 -3.52
N VAL A 298 -5.72 -5.03 -4.81
CA VAL A 298 -5.35 -3.97 -5.75
C VAL A 298 -6.50 -2.97 -5.82
N ARG A 299 -6.17 -1.69 -5.68
CA ARG A 299 -7.15 -0.60 -5.76
C ARG A 299 -6.86 0.27 -6.98
N GLU A 300 -7.91 0.53 -7.75
CA GLU A 300 -7.89 1.52 -8.83
C GLU A 300 -8.22 2.89 -8.26
N LEU A 301 -7.37 3.87 -8.56
CA LEU A 301 -7.49 5.24 -8.11
C LEU A 301 -8.04 6.13 -9.23
N ASP A 302 -8.97 6.99 -8.88
CA ASP A 302 -9.33 8.17 -9.65
C ASP A 302 -9.66 9.35 -8.72
N VAL A 303 -9.84 10.55 -9.29
CA VAL A 303 -10.19 11.73 -8.53
C VAL A 303 -11.63 12.14 -8.82
N VAL A 304 -12.38 12.32 -7.74
CA VAL A 304 -13.76 12.81 -7.78
C VAL A 304 -13.90 14.13 -7.01
N THR A 305 -14.96 14.88 -7.29
CA THR A 305 -15.33 16.04 -6.48
C THR A 305 -16.36 15.62 -5.45
N GLY A 306 -16.05 15.77 -4.18
CA GLY A 306 -16.95 15.46 -3.07
C GLY A 306 -18.13 16.42 -2.96
N PRO A 307 -19.11 16.13 -2.10
CA PRO A 307 -20.27 17.01 -1.85
C PRO A 307 -19.90 18.40 -1.30
N ASP A 308 -18.72 18.53 -0.71
CA ASP A 308 -18.14 19.79 -0.21
C ASP A 308 -17.42 20.60 -1.29
N GLY A 309 -17.40 20.12 -2.54
CA GLY A 309 -16.72 20.72 -3.67
C GLY A 309 -15.22 20.47 -3.73
N ARG A 310 -14.64 19.70 -2.79
CA ARG A 310 -13.22 19.36 -2.78
C ARG A 310 -12.94 18.14 -3.64
N ARG A 311 -11.81 18.17 -4.34
CA ARG A 311 -11.27 17.01 -5.06
C ARG A 311 -10.71 16.03 -4.05
N GLN A 312 -10.95 14.73 -4.29
CA GLN A 312 -10.45 13.66 -3.41
C GLN A 312 -10.22 12.39 -4.20
N LEU A 313 -9.31 11.54 -3.72
CA LEU A 313 -9.11 10.21 -4.28
C LEU A 313 -10.32 9.33 -3.97
N ARG A 314 -10.75 8.62 -4.99
CA ARG A 314 -11.66 7.49 -4.90
C ARG A 314 -10.89 6.21 -5.17
N GLN A 315 -11.18 5.17 -4.41
CA GLN A 315 -10.51 3.88 -4.47
C GLN A 315 -11.54 2.80 -4.77
N ARG A 316 -11.32 2.05 -5.84
CA ARG A 316 -12.17 0.92 -6.21
C ARG A 316 -11.36 -0.38 -6.18
N PRO A 317 -11.81 -1.41 -5.41
CA PRO A 317 -11.10 -2.67 -5.37
C PRO A 317 -11.21 -3.42 -6.70
N VAL A 318 -10.12 -4.03 -7.14
CA VAL A 318 -10.13 -5.03 -8.20
C VAL A 318 -10.55 -6.36 -7.56
N LEU A 319 -11.70 -6.88 -7.99
CA LEU A 319 -12.30 -8.07 -7.40
C LEU A 319 -12.28 -9.24 -8.37
N GLY A 320 -12.06 -10.44 -7.84
CA GLY A 320 -12.21 -11.68 -8.58
C GLY A 320 -13.66 -11.97 -8.97
N SER A 321 -13.83 -12.81 -9.96
CA SER A 321 -15.15 -13.30 -10.40
C SER A 321 -15.55 -14.62 -9.72
N ASP A 322 -14.61 -15.30 -9.10
CA ASP A 322 -14.81 -16.56 -8.40
C ASP A 322 -15.05 -16.33 -6.91
N SER A 323 -16.06 -16.98 -6.39
CA SER A 323 -16.38 -17.00 -4.95
C SER A 323 -15.83 -18.28 -4.28
N SER A 324 -14.74 -18.83 -4.81
CA SER A 324 -14.13 -20.02 -4.24
C SER A 324 -13.35 -19.69 -2.97
N GLY A 325 -13.63 -20.40 -1.89
CA GLY A 325 -12.88 -20.31 -0.64
C GLY A 325 -13.55 -19.44 0.43
N SER A 326 -12.73 -18.69 1.19
CA SER A 326 -13.15 -17.88 2.34
C SER A 326 -13.53 -16.44 2.00
N VAL A 327 -13.73 -16.13 0.70
CA VAL A 327 -14.03 -14.77 0.26
C VAL A 327 -15.54 -14.51 0.30
N SER A 328 -15.93 -13.42 0.96
CA SER A 328 -17.29 -12.88 0.96
C SER A 328 -17.26 -11.42 0.51
N VAL A 329 -18.11 -11.09 -0.47
CA VAL A 329 -18.28 -9.71 -0.96
C VAL A 329 -19.71 -9.28 -0.76
N SER A 330 -19.94 -8.29 0.09
CA SER A 330 -21.25 -7.71 0.35
C SER A 330 -21.31 -6.27 -0.15
N ARG A 331 -22.38 -5.92 -0.88
CA ARG A 331 -22.65 -4.56 -1.34
C ARG A 331 -24.03 -4.13 -0.91
N MET A 332 -24.13 -2.93 -0.36
CA MET A 332 -25.39 -2.39 0.13
C MET A 332 -25.43 -0.87 0.02
N THR A 333 -26.63 -0.33 0.00
CA THR A 333 -26.88 1.10 0.17
C THR A 333 -27.71 1.27 1.42
N LEU A 334 -27.28 2.11 2.34
CA LEU A 334 -27.87 2.29 3.66
C LEU A 334 -28.28 3.74 3.86
N PRO A 335 -29.35 4.03 4.62
CA PRO A 335 -29.58 5.37 5.09
C PRO A 335 -28.41 5.86 5.95
N CYS A 336 -28.07 7.15 5.82
CA CYS A 336 -26.97 7.80 6.53
C CYS A 336 -27.29 9.23 6.97
N GLY A 337 -28.54 9.66 6.82
CA GLY A 337 -29.00 10.99 7.27
C GLY A 337 -29.09 11.11 8.78
N ALA A 338 -29.48 12.31 9.24
CA ALA A 338 -29.64 12.59 10.67
C ALA A 338 -30.62 11.63 11.34
N GLY A 339 -30.30 11.19 12.56
CA GLY A 339 -31.04 10.20 13.32
C GLY A 339 -30.76 8.74 12.93
N THR A 340 -29.90 8.49 11.97
CA THR A 340 -29.49 7.13 11.59
C THR A 340 -28.43 6.61 12.54
N LEU A 341 -28.65 5.41 13.09
CA LEU A 341 -27.65 4.66 13.84
C LEU A 341 -27.80 3.18 13.48
N LEU A 342 -26.86 2.66 12.68
CA LEU A 342 -26.90 1.28 12.18
C LEU A 342 -25.65 0.51 12.58
N ASP A 343 -25.84 -0.76 12.93
CA ASP A 343 -24.76 -1.75 13.01
C ASP A 343 -24.88 -2.72 11.83
N ILE A 344 -23.81 -2.86 11.09
CA ILE A 344 -23.60 -3.94 10.11
C ILE A 344 -22.70 -4.96 10.80
N THR A 345 -23.21 -6.16 11.02
CA THR A 345 -22.45 -7.23 11.65
C THR A 345 -22.12 -8.32 10.66
N VAL A 346 -20.85 -8.75 10.64
CA VAL A 346 -20.40 -9.90 9.85
C VAL A 346 -19.88 -10.95 10.82
N THR A 347 -20.53 -12.12 10.86
CA THR A 347 -20.25 -13.16 11.85
C THR A 347 -19.86 -14.48 11.20
N ASP A 348 -19.22 -15.35 11.98
CA ASP A 348 -19.12 -16.77 11.65
C ASP A 348 -20.48 -17.48 11.83
N ASP A 349 -20.61 -18.70 11.31
CA ASP A 349 -21.86 -19.47 11.39
C ASP A 349 -22.30 -19.76 12.84
N ALA A 350 -21.36 -19.86 13.75
CA ALA A 350 -21.62 -20.09 15.17
C ALA A 350 -21.92 -18.80 15.95
N ARG A 351 -21.76 -17.63 15.33
CA ARG A 351 -21.88 -16.29 15.96
C ARG A 351 -20.95 -16.12 17.17
N THR A 352 -19.76 -16.69 17.09
CA THR A 352 -18.74 -16.59 18.14
C THR A 352 -17.70 -15.50 17.84
N GLU A 353 -17.49 -15.20 16.56
CA GLU A 353 -16.62 -14.15 16.08
C GLU A 353 -17.44 -13.14 15.28
N GLU A 354 -17.16 -11.85 15.46
CA GLU A 354 -18.00 -10.79 14.93
C GLU A 354 -17.18 -9.55 14.58
N LEU A 355 -17.31 -9.08 13.35
CA LEU A 355 -16.90 -7.77 12.89
C LEU A 355 -18.11 -6.84 12.90
N VAL A 356 -17.98 -5.66 13.47
CA VAL A 356 -19.05 -4.66 13.49
C VAL A 356 -18.63 -3.40 12.76
N LEU A 357 -19.47 -2.94 11.85
CA LEU A 357 -19.38 -1.61 11.26
C LEU A 357 -20.54 -0.78 11.81
N ASN A 358 -20.23 0.32 12.47
CA ASN A 358 -21.23 1.24 13.00
C ASN A 358 -21.32 2.50 12.12
N VAL A 359 -22.51 2.78 11.60
CA VAL A 359 -22.83 4.00 10.84
C VAL A 359 -23.60 4.94 11.75
N ASP A 360 -23.05 6.10 12.04
CA ASP A 360 -23.67 7.16 12.83
C ASP A 360 -23.90 8.40 11.92
N GLY A 361 -25.15 8.60 11.54
CA GLY A 361 -25.53 9.72 10.64
C GLY A 361 -25.49 11.08 11.33
N ASP A 362 -25.72 11.16 12.65
CA ASP A 362 -25.62 12.41 13.40
C ASP A 362 -24.16 12.85 13.59
N ALA A 363 -23.28 11.92 13.97
CA ALA A 363 -21.85 12.16 14.07
C ALA A 363 -21.15 12.21 12.69
N ARG A 364 -21.79 11.69 11.66
CA ARG A 364 -21.22 11.46 10.33
C ARG A 364 -19.94 10.66 10.41
N THR A 365 -20.02 9.47 10.96
CA THR A 365 -18.88 8.57 11.10
C THR A 365 -19.23 7.15 10.68
N LEU A 366 -18.22 6.46 10.14
CA LEU A 366 -18.19 5.03 9.98
C LEU A 366 -17.08 4.48 10.88
N THR A 367 -17.43 3.57 11.76
CA THR A 367 -16.47 2.90 12.66
C THR A 367 -16.44 1.40 12.34
N VAL A 368 -15.24 0.86 12.21
CA VAL A 368 -14.99 -0.58 12.09
C VAL A 368 -14.44 -1.07 13.43
N ASP A 369 -15.12 -2.05 14.03
CA ASP A 369 -14.74 -2.68 15.30
C ASP A 369 -14.44 -4.16 15.10
N ARG A 370 -13.17 -4.54 15.23
CA ARG A 370 -12.66 -5.92 15.12
C ARG A 370 -12.38 -6.58 16.47
N SER A 371 -12.83 -5.98 17.56
CA SER A 371 -12.51 -6.44 18.93
C SER A 371 -12.98 -7.86 19.22
N ARG A 372 -13.93 -8.39 18.45
CA ARG A 372 -14.50 -9.72 18.59
C ARG A 372 -14.10 -10.68 17.45
N CYS A 373 -13.09 -10.31 16.64
CA CYS A 373 -12.55 -11.14 15.57
C CYS A 373 -11.23 -11.81 16.00
N GLY A 374 -11.31 -12.63 17.05
CA GLY A 374 -10.13 -13.25 17.67
C GLY A 374 -9.37 -12.29 18.60
N THR A 375 -8.19 -12.69 19.02
CA THR A 375 -7.37 -11.92 19.98
C THR A 375 -6.18 -11.29 19.28
N MET A 376 -6.13 -9.96 19.26
CA MET A 376 -4.98 -9.21 18.75
C MET A 376 -3.74 -9.47 19.60
N PRO A 377 -2.54 -9.51 18.99
CA PRO A 377 -1.29 -9.88 19.66
C PRO A 377 -0.90 -8.95 20.81
N SER A 378 -1.31 -7.69 20.76
CA SER A 378 -0.99 -6.69 21.77
C SER A 378 -2.25 -6.05 22.32
N ALA A 379 -2.36 -5.97 23.64
CA ALA A 379 -3.45 -5.26 24.31
C ALA A 379 -3.42 -3.73 24.07
N ALA A 380 -2.29 -3.19 23.64
CA ALA A 380 -2.14 -1.78 23.28
C ALA A 380 -2.63 -1.49 21.84
N THR A 381 -2.93 -2.54 21.06
CA THR A 381 -3.43 -2.38 19.70
C THR A 381 -4.87 -1.90 19.74
N ALA A 382 -5.15 -0.75 19.15
CA ALA A 382 -6.51 -0.30 18.94
C ALA A 382 -7.28 -1.34 18.12
N VAL A 383 -8.55 -1.53 18.43
CA VAL A 383 -9.42 -2.51 17.75
C VAL A 383 -10.56 -1.84 16.99
N ARG A 384 -10.62 -0.51 17.09
CA ARG A 384 -11.60 0.33 16.41
C ARG A 384 -10.91 1.38 15.58
N ALA A 385 -11.36 1.49 14.34
CA ALA A 385 -10.95 2.54 13.41
C ALA A 385 -12.19 3.34 13.02
N THR A 386 -12.09 4.66 12.99
CA THR A 386 -13.22 5.56 12.69
C THR A 386 -12.83 6.54 11.61
N ALA A 387 -13.69 6.72 10.61
CA ALA A 387 -13.56 7.71 9.57
C ALA A 387 -14.72 8.70 9.57
N PRO A 388 -14.49 9.96 9.21
CA PRO A 388 -15.57 10.89 8.90
C PRO A 388 -16.26 10.48 7.59
N LEU A 389 -17.59 10.62 7.57
CA LEU A 389 -18.39 10.43 6.36
C LEU A 389 -18.74 11.78 5.70
N PRO A 390 -18.81 11.84 4.38
CA PRO A 390 -19.34 13.01 3.70
C PRO A 390 -20.83 13.22 4.06
N PRO A 391 -21.37 14.43 3.85
CA PRO A 391 -22.78 14.74 4.13
C PRO A 391 -23.68 14.13 3.04
N VAL A 392 -24.03 12.86 3.21
CA VAL A 392 -24.88 12.09 2.29
C VAL A 392 -26.09 11.53 3.03
N GLU A 393 -27.24 11.39 2.34
CA GLU A 393 -28.44 10.75 2.89
C GLU A 393 -28.42 9.22 2.74
N GLU A 394 -27.69 8.74 1.74
CA GLU A 394 -27.49 7.32 1.46
C GLU A 394 -26.00 7.02 1.39
N LEU A 395 -25.57 5.95 2.02
CA LEU A 395 -24.18 5.47 2.05
C LEU A 395 -24.12 4.14 1.33
N ASP A 396 -23.37 4.08 0.25
CA ASP A 396 -22.96 2.82 -0.35
C ASP A 396 -21.78 2.24 0.44
N VAL A 397 -21.84 0.94 0.68
CA VAL A 397 -20.80 0.19 1.39
C VAL A 397 -20.52 -1.11 0.65
N THR A 398 -19.26 -1.35 0.35
CA THR A 398 -18.76 -2.66 -0.08
C THR A 398 -17.84 -3.21 1.01
N ILE A 399 -18.12 -4.43 1.46
CA ILE A 399 -17.32 -5.15 2.44
C ILE A 399 -16.75 -6.38 1.75
N VAL A 400 -15.43 -6.54 1.77
CA VAL A 400 -14.74 -7.72 1.28
C VAL A 400 -14.07 -8.40 2.45
N VAL A 401 -14.54 -9.58 2.84
CA VAL A 401 -13.91 -10.43 3.85
C VAL A 401 -13.19 -11.56 3.14
N ASP A 402 -11.89 -11.70 3.36
CA ASP A 402 -11.09 -12.76 2.76
C ASP A 402 -10.13 -13.33 3.81
N GLY A 403 -10.55 -14.43 4.40
CA GLY A 403 -9.80 -15.08 5.46
C GLY A 403 -9.51 -14.14 6.64
N SER A 404 -8.26 -13.76 6.80
CA SER A 404 -7.80 -12.90 7.89
C SER A 404 -7.68 -11.41 7.51
N VAL A 405 -8.24 -10.99 6.38
CA VAL A 405 -8.25 -9.59 5.96
C VAL A 405 -9.67 -9.16 5.64
N VAL A 406 -10.05 -7.97 6.05
CA VAL A 406 -11.26 -7.30 5.60
C VAL A 406 -10.92 -5.94 5.03
N GLU A 407 -11.52 -5.63 3.89
CA GLU A 407 -11.49 -4.28 3.33
C GLU A 407 -12.91 -3.73 3.19
N VAL A 408 -13.09 -2.47 3.59
CA VAL A 408 -14.36 -1.74 3.50
C VAL A 408 -14.16 -0.54 2.60
N PHE A 409 -15.06 -0.38 1.64
CA PHE A 409 -15.12 0.76 0.72
C PHE A 409 -16.49 1.41 0.88
N ALA A 410 -16.52 2.64 1.35
CA ALA A 410 -17.74 3.39 1.62
C ALA A 410 -17.70 4.76 0.92
N ALA A 411 -18.86 5.39 0.75
CA ALA A 411 -19.01 6.69 0.14
C ALA A 411 -18.35 6.73 -1.25
N ASP A 412 -18.75 5.83 -2.15
CA ASP A 412 -18.21 5.64 -3.49
C ASP A 412 -16.67 5.42 -3.47
N GLY A 413 -16.14 4.76 -2.42
CA GLY A 413 -14.72 4.47 -2.28
C GLY A 413 -13.84 5.66 -1.87
N THR A 414 -14.43 6.75 -1.40
CA THR A 414 -13.67 7.88 -0.83
C THR A 414 -13.33 7.70 0.64
N VAL A 415 -13.98 6.72 1.30
CA VAL A 415 -13.69 6.29 2.68
C VAL A 415 -13.40 4.80 2.66
N THR A 416 -12.20 4.40 3.08
CA THR A 416 -11.77 3.00 3.07
C THR A 416 -11.15 2.58 4.39
N PHE A 417 -11.26 1.28 4.67
CA PHE A 417 -10.58 0.62 5.79
C PHE A 417 -9.99 -0.70 5.33
N CYS A 418 -8.79 -0.99 5.75
CA CYS A 418 -8.16 -2.29 5.66
C CYS A 418 -7.81 -2.77 7.07
N GLU A 419 -8.25 -3.98 7.42
CA GLU A 419 -8.13 -4.52 8.77
C GLU A 419 -7.67 -5.98 8.76
N ARG A 420 -6.66 -6.28 9.56
CA ARG A 420 -6.29 -7.67 9.88
C ARG A 420 -7.20 -8.24 10.94
N LEU A 421 -7.68 -9.44 10.70
CA LEU A 421 -8.52 -10.19 11.63
C LEU A 421 -7.73 -11.37 12.20
N MET A 422 -7.97 -11.67 13.47
CA MET A 422 -7.46 -12.88 14.14
C MET A 422 -8.54 -13.95 14.23
N ALA A 423 -9.56 -13.86 13.39
CA ALA A 423 -10.65 -14.82 13.32
C ALA A 423 -10.13 -16.21 12.96
N THR A 424 -10.74 -17.22 13.57
CA THR A 424 -10.41 -18.63 13.39
C THR A 424 -11.45 -19.38 12.57
N SER A 425 -12.59 -18.74 12.34
CA SER A 425 -13.70 -19.21 11.51
C SER A 425 -14.01 -18.17 10.42
N PRO A 426 -14.43 -18.60 9.22
CA PRO A 426 -14.84 -17.67 8.17
C PRO A 426 -16.04 -16.82 8.60
N LEU A 427 -15.96 -15.50 8.41
CA LEU A 427 -17.06 -14.57 8.64
C LEU A 427 -17.91 -14.49 7.36
N THR A 428 -19.09 -15.12 7.38
CA THR A 428 -19.94 -15.33 6.19
C THR A 428 -21.36 -14.80 6.34
N GLN A 429 -21.83 -14.59 7.57
CA GLN A 429 -23.20 -14.17 7.86
C GLN A 429 -23.24 -12.64 8.07
N LEU A 430 -24.06 -11.94 7.30
CA LEU A 430 -24.20 -10.49 7.38
C LEU A 430 -25.60 -10.11 7.83
N GLU A 431 -25.67 -9.22 8.80
CA GLU A 431 -26.93 -8.62 9.29
C GLU A 431 -26.78 -7.09 9.39
N VAL A 432 -27.86 -6.37 9.12
CA VAL A 432 -27.96 -4.92 9.34
C VAL A 432 -29.02 -4.66 10.38
N LEU A 433 -28.67 -3.97 11.44
CA LEU A 433 -29.53 -3.69 12.58
C LEU A 433 -29.68 -2.18 12.79
N ASP A 434 -30.90 -1.69 12.84
CA ASP A 434 -31.20 -0.32 13.31
C ASP A 434 -31.14 -0.33 14.86
N VAL A 435 -30.09 0.31 15.39
CA VAL A 435 -29.88 0.39 16.84
C VAL A 435 -30.41 1.68 17.45
N GLY A 436 -30.77 2.66 16.62
CA GLY A 436 -31.42 3.90 17.06
C GLY A 436 -32.83 3.71 17.62
N GLN A 437 -33.49 2.57 17.32
CA GLN A 437 -34.82 2.24 17.85
C GLN A 437 -34.76 1.37 19.12
N ARG A 438 -33.59 1.07 19.65
CA ARG A 438 -33.47 0.40 20.96
C ARG A 438 -33.59 1.43 22.08
N VAL A 439 -34.84 1.76 22.47
CA VAL A 439 -35.17 2.50 23.69
C VAL A 439 -35.50 1.50 24.82
#